data_2abae56c6a92fe797623a039f8685acb
#
_entry.id   2abae56c6a92fe797623a039f8685acb
#
_cell.length_a   1.000
_cell.length_b   1.000
_cell.length_c   1.000
_cell.angle_alpha   90.00
_cell.angle_beta   90.00
_cell.angle_gamma   90.00
#
_symmetry.space_group_name_H-M   'P 1'
#
loop_
_entity.id
_entity.type
_entity.pdbx_description
1 polymer ?
#
loop_
_entity_poly.entity_id
_entity_poly.type
_entity_poly.pdbx_seq_one_letter_code
_entity_poly.pdbx_strand_id
1 'polypeptide(L)'
;MNAPSVLTARRRSRWLGLLVLACVLRAGTAGAGTPALPLRIVHPDLPLAGRPNRFDYATIDPQRRLLFIAHLGSGIVTAVDLRDERVVANIADVPGVHGVLAVPALDEVFATATDRNRLEVISERTFRVVASAPAGVYPDGMAYAPDAHELFISDEAGQTETVVDTRSNRRIATIAMGGEVGNSQYDPVSRRILVDVQTRDEIVAIDPRSNAIVQRYRLPATCNDDHSLLLDAPARLAFVACDGNARLLLVDVRDMRVLSVHRTGRDPDVLAFDPGLQRLYVASESGVVTVFHLQGRRLRLLGRGHLAYEAHSVAVDPRTHRVYFPLQNVGGRGVLRIMAPTSLPATGTRGPPTASALPRSGTGHGPRRGERQARARGNDRRSLPPTAVPAHRAAVTS
;
A
#
# COMPACT_ATOMS: atom_id res chain seq x y z
N MET A 1 -34.70 25.68 77.01
CA MET A 1 -35.91 25.15 77.60
C MET A 1 -36.13 23.73 77.12
N ASN A 2 -35.90 22.83 78.04
CA ASN A 2 -36.52 21.54 78.30
C ASN A 2 -36.78 20.54 77.17
N ALA A 3 -36.04 19.46 77.30
CA ALA A 3 -36.42 18.11 76.94
C ALA A 3 -37.70 17.62 77.62
N PRO A 4 -38.34 16.49 77.35
CA PRO A 4 -37.71 15.22 77.75
C PRO A 4 -37.96 14.00 76.82
N SER A 5 -37.10 12.98 77.08
CA SER A 5 -37.06 11.57 76.80
C SER A 5 -38.35 10.78 77.06
N VAL A 6 -38.59 9.70 76.30
CA VAL A 6 -39.19 8.46 76.80
C VAL A 6 -38.54 7.23 76.07
N LEU A 7 -37.94 6.43 76.90
CA LEU A 7 -37.54 4.99 76.60
C LEU A 7 -38.81 4.09 76.54
N THR A 8 -38.82 3.14 75.63
CA THR A 8 -39.43 1.81 75.93
C THR A 8 -38.72 0.68 75.25
N ALA A 9 -38.60 -0.34 76.00
CA ALA A 9 -37.72 -1.49 75.82
C ALA A 9 -38.42 -2.69 75.10
N ARG A 10 -37.54 -3.54 74.59
CA ARG A 10 -37.59 -5.00 74.45
C ARG A 10 -38.61 -5.63 73.49
N ARG A 11 -38.10 -6.36 72.47
CA ARG A 11 -38.25 -7.87 72.46
C ARG A 11 -37.18 -8.49 71.56
N ARG A 12 -36.43 -9.44 72.11
CA ARG A 12 -35.51 -10.34 71.43
C ARG A 12 -36.36 -11.42 70.74
N SER A 13 -36.12 -11.64 69.46
CA SER A 13 -36.54 -12.87 68.78
C SER A 13 -35.35 -13.44 68.03
N ARG A 14 -34.88 -14.60 68.49
CA ARG A 14 -33.83 -15.42 67.85
C ARG A 14 -34.47 -16.13 66.66
N TRP A 15 -33.93 -15.83 65.46
CA TRP A 15 -34.12 -16.73 64.33
C TRP A 15 -32.74 -17.13 63.81
N LEU A 16 -32.42 -18.44 63.93
CA LEU A 16 -31.39 -19.10 63.18
C LEU A 16 -31.81 -19.09 61.71
N GLY A 17 -31.04 -18.38 60.86
CA GLY A 17 -31.20 -18.40 59.42
C GLY A 17 -29.89 -18.91 58.79
N LEU A 18 -29.96 -20.09 58.14
CA LEU A 18 -28.93 -20.68 57.35
C LEU A 18 -28.29 -19.66 56.39
N LEU A 19 -26.99 -19.43 56.49
CA LEU A 19 -26.18 -18.78 55.46
C LEU A 19 -25.89 -19.79 54.38
N VAL A 20 -26.65 -19.77 53.29
CA VAL A 20 -26.27 -20.41 52.02
C VAL A 20 -25.28 -19.47 51.33
N LEU A 21 -24.00 -19.82 51.39
CA LEU A 21 -22.93 -19.17 50.69
C LEU A 21 -23.03 -19.52 49.19
N ALA A 22 -23.74 -18.72 48.39
CA ALA A 22 -23.76 -18.84 46.94
C ALA A 22 -22.43 -18.29 46.41
N CYS A 23 -21.46 -19.17 46.16
CA CYS A 23 -20.29 -18.86 45.34
C CYS A 23 -20.74 -18.58 43.91
N VAL A 24 -20.99 -17.31 43.58
CA VAL A 24 -21.13 -16.86 42.20
C VAL A 24 -19.73 -16.88 41.60
N LEU A 25 -19.40 -17.96 40.91
CA LEU A 25 -18.26 -17.98 39.99
C LEU A 25 -18.54 -16.90 38.90
N ARG A 26 -18.00 -15.68 39.12
CA ARG A 26 -17.82 -14.74 38.04
C ARG A 26 -16.77 -15.33 37.09
N ALA A 27 -17.24 -16.01 36.05
CA ALA A 27 -16.42 -16.24 34.87
C ALA A 27 -16.03 -14.84 34.35
N GLY A 28 -14.85 -14.36 34.73
CA GLY A 28 -14.25 -13.18 34.17
C GLY A 28 -14.06 -13.47 32.69
N THR A 29 -14.83 -12.82 31.84
CA THR A 29 -14.52 -12.73 30.42
C THR A 29 -13.17 -12.02 30.37
N ALA A 30 -12.07 -12.80 30.26
CA ALA A 30 -10.78 -12.25 29.91
C ALA A 30 -11.00 -11.51 28.59
N GLY A 31 -11.04 -10.19 28.65
CA GLY A 31 -11.06 -9.37 27.45
C GLY A 31 -9.86 -9.79 26.61
N ALA A 32 -10.13 -10.37 25.44
CA ALA A 32 -9.07 -10.76 24.52
C ALA A 32 -8.25 -9.52 24.21
N GLY A 33 -7.07 -9.41 24.82
CA GLY A 33 -6.13 -8.32 24.54
C GLY A 33 -5.82 -8.29 23.03
N THR A 34 -5.49 -7.14 22.52
CA THR A 34 -5.10 -7.02 21.11
C THR A 34 -3.91 -7.96 20.86
N PRO A 35 -3.96 -8.84 19.83
CA PRO A 35 -2.85 -9.72 19.51
C PRO A 35 -1.56 -8.93 19.26
N ALA A 36 -0.43 -9.48 19.65
CA ALA A 36 0.88 -8.87 19.39
C ALA A 36 1.17 -8.78 17.90
N LEU A 37 2.12 -7.92 17.52
CA LEU A 37 2.57 -7.75 16.13
C LEU A 37 3.04 -9.09 15.56
N PRO A 38 2.40 -9.62 14.49
CA PRO A 38 2.70 -10.96 13.96
C PRO A 38 3.90 -10.95 12.98
N LEU A 39 4.97 -10.25 13.35
CA LEU A 39 6.20 -10.11 12.57
C LEU A 39 7.41 -10.48 13.44
N ARG A 40 8.45 -11.02 12.79
CA ARG A 40 9.74 -11.29 13.41
C ARG A 40 10.87 -10.68 12.58
N ILE A 41 11.92 -10.20 13.20
CA ILE A 41 13.13 -9.71 12.53
C ILE A 41 13.80 -10.91 11.85
N VAL A 42 14.25 -10.74 10.61
CA VAL A 42 14.84 -11.81 9.78
C VAL A 42 16.25 -11.47 9.29
N HIS A 43 16.67 -10.23 9.48
CA HIS A 43 17.99 -9.74 9.10
C HIS A 43 18.46 -8.73 10.15
N PRO A 44 19.76 -8.60 10.44
CA PRO A 44 20.28 -7.46 11.20
C PRO A 44 19.86 -6.13 10.58
N ASP A 45 19.55 -5.14 11.41
CA ASP A 45 19.18 -3.82 10.89
C ASP A 45 20.28 -3.26 9.98
N LEU A 46 19.93 -2.89 8.74
CA LEU A 46 20.85 -2.27 7.78
C LEU A 46 21.00 -0.79 8.10
N PRO A 47 22.23 -0.28 8.31
CA PRO A 47 22.45 1.15 8.47
C PRO A 47 22.05 1.90 7.20
N LEU A 48 21.28 2.99 7.36
CA LEU A 48 20.96 3.92 6.30
C LEU A 48 21.82 5.18 6.46
N ALA A 49 22.23 5.75 5.31
CA ALA A 49 23.00 6.99 5.30
C ALA A 49 22.16 8.19 5.72
N GLY A 50 22.84 9.24 6.21
CA GLY A 50 22.20 10.47 6.64
C GLY A 50 22.07 10.56 8.16
N ARG A 51 21.39 11.60 8.63
CA ARG A 51 21.13 11.83 10.05
C ARG A 51 19.99 10.91 10.53
N PRO A 52 19.89 10.60 11.83
CA PRO A 52 18.75 9.85 12.38
C PRO A 52 17.51 10.74 12.46
N ASN A 53 16.87 10.94 11.33
CA ASN A 53 15.69 11.78 11.16
C ASN A 53 14.68 11.12 10.20
N ARG A 54 13.57 11.82 9.88
CA ARG A 54 12.38 11.28 9.23
C ARG A 54 12.69 10.61 7.88
N PHE A 55 12.19 9.41 7.71
CA PHE A 55 11.96 8.75 6.43
C PHE A 55 10.50 8.98 6.02
N ASP A 56 10.20 8.67 4.78
CA ASP A 56 8.84 8.77 4.27
C ASP A 56 8.53 7.59 3.33
N TYR A 57 7.90 7.80 2.17
CA TYR A 57 7.51 6.69 1.31
C TYR A 57 8.67 5.78 0.89
N ALA A 58 8.31 4.54 0.58
CA ALA A 58 9.22 3.57 0.01
C ALA A 58 8.51 2.79 -1.11
N THR A 59 9.24 2.48 -2.17
CA THR A 59 8.71 1.78 -3.35
C THR A 59 9.64 0.65 -3.78
N ILE A 60 9.08 -0.40 -4.37
CA ILE A 60 9.85 -1.55 -4.87
C ILE A 60 9.70 -1.67 -6.37
N ASP A 61 10.84 -1.74 -7.09
CA ASP A 61 10.89 -2.33 -8.41
C ASP A 61 10.99 -3.86 -8.28
N PRO A 62 9.93 -4.62 -8.61
CA PRO A 62 9.95 -6.07 -8.52
C PRO A 62 10.78 -6.74 -9.62
N GLN A 63 11.04 -6.07 -10.74
CA GLN A 63 11.81 -6.59 -11.86
C GLN A 63 13.31 -6.55 -11.55
N ARG A 64 13.79 -5.39 -11.08
CA ARG A 64 15.19 -5.19 -10.69
C ARG A 64 15.49 -5.65 -9.29
N ARG A 65 14.46 -5.90 -8.48
CA ARG A 65 14.60 -6.26 -7.07
C ARG A 65 15.27 -5.15 -6.28
N LEU A 66 14.85 -3.92 -6.51
CA LEU A 66 15.33 -2.73 -5.82
C LEU A 66 14.23 -2.15 -4.95
N LEU A 67 14.59 -1.75 -3.74
CA LEU A 67 13.77 -0.93 -2.86
C LEU A 67 14.36 0.48 -2.84
N PHE A 68 13.54 1.47 -3.10
CA PHE A 68 13.90 2.88 -2.97
C PHE A 68 13.17 3.47 -1.76
N ILE A 69 13.90 4.24 -0.96
CA ILE A 69 13.43 4.80 0.32
C ILE A 69 13.66 6.30 0.30
N ALA A 70 12.64 7.08 0.55
CA ALA A 70 12.73 8.52 0.80
C ALA A 70 13.29 8.77 2.21
N HIS A 71 14.47 9.37 2.30
CA HIS A 71 15.03 9.86 3.55
C HIS A 71 14.82 11.37 3.63
N LEU A 72 13.60 11.76 3.98
CA LEU A 72 13.08 13.13 3.96
C LEU A 72 14.03 14.11 4.64
N GLY A 73 14.33 13.86 5.90
CA GLY A 73 15.12 14.77 6.71
C GLY A 73 16.60 14.91 6.27
N SER A 74 17.06 14.04 5.36
CA SER A 74 18.45 14.10 4.83
C SER A 74 18.51 14.42 3.34
N GLY A 75 17.37 14.50 2.64
CA GLY A 75 17.30 14.79 1.21
C GLY A 75 17.97 13.71 0.35
N ILE A 76 17.81 12.45 0.72
CA ILE A 76 18.47 11.30 0.09
C ILE A 76 17.42 10.27 -0.32
N VAL A 77 17.50 9.76 -1.54
CA VAL A 77 16.82 8.52 -1.94
C VAL A 77 17.82 7.38 -1.82
N THR A 78 17.55 6.42 -0.92
CA THR A 78 18.41 5.25 -0.72
C THR A 78 17.89 4.08 -1.55
N ALA A 79 18.76 3.46 -2.36
CA ALA A 79 18.47 2.24 -3.10
C ALA A 79 19.09 1.02 -2.40
N VAL A 80 18.26 -0.03 -2.21
CA VAL A 80 18.64 -1.30 -1.56
C VAL A 80 18.40 -2.45 -2.53
N ASP A 81 19.41 -3.29 -2.76
CA ASP A 81 19.23 -4.55 -3.50
C ASP A 81 18.58 -5.59 -2.58
N LEU A 82 17.41 -6.08 -2.97
CA LEU A 82 16.61 -7.03 -2.21
C LEU A 82 17.07 -8.49 -2.37
N ARG A 83 18.08 -8.78 -3.22
CA ARG A 83 18.66 -10.11 -3.33
C ARG A 83 19.65 -10.36 -2.23
N ASP A 84 20.50 -9.34 -2.00
CA ASP A 84 21.61 -9.39 -1.07
C ASP A 84 21.31 -8.58 0.21
N GLU A 85 20.17 -7.89 0.28
CA GLU A 85 19.73 -7.04 1.38
C GLU A 85 20.82 -6.03 1.79
N ARG A 86 21.33 -5.28 0.81
CA ARG A 86 22.38 -4.28 1.00
C ARG A 86 22.05 -2.97 0.30
N VAL A 87 22.49 -1.86 0.88
CA VAL A 87 22.44 -0.55 0.24
C VAL A 87 23.37 -0.55 -0.99
N VAL A 88 22.84 -0.17 -2.14
CA VAL A 88 23.61 -0.07 -3.41
C VAL A 88 23.85 1.36 -3.84
N ALA A 89 23.02 2.30 -3.44
CA ALA A 89 23.22 3.71 -3.72
C ALA A 89 22.53 4.60 -2.66
N ASN A 90 23.09 5.80 -2.50
CA ASN A 90 22.48 6.92 -1.81
C ASN A 90 22.49 8.11 -2.78
N ILE A 91 21.31 8.46 -3.27
CA ILE A 91 21.08 9.49 -4.28
C ILE A 91 20.77 10.79 -3.54
N ALA A 92 21.71 11.71 -3.53
CA ALA A 92 21.61 13.02 -2.86
C ALA A 92 20.87 14.05 -3.75
N ASP A 93 20.73 15.27 -3.22
CA ASP A 93 20.10 16.41 -3.87
C ASP A 93 18.61 16.29 -4.17
N VAL A 94 17.88 15.55 -3.33
CA VAL A 94 16.41 15.50 -3.33
C VAL A 94 15.88 16.07 -1.99
N PRO A 95 16.05 17.37 -1.73
CA PRO A 95 15.76 17.95 -0.41
C PRO A 95 14.28 17.85 -0.04
N GLY A 96 14.04 17.43 1.19
CA GLY A 96 12.68 17.19 1.68
C GLY A 96 11.96 16.08 0.93
N VAL A 97 12.66 15.03 0.47
CA VAL A 97 12.05 13.96 -0.32
C VAL A 97 10.96 13.23 0.48
N HIS A 98 9.70 13.34 0.01
CA HIS A 98 8.55 12.62 0.53
C HIS A 98 8.23 11.40 -0.34
N GLY A 99 7.64 11.64 -1.51
CA GLY A 99 7.24 10.58 -2.43
C GLY A 99 8.42 9.97 -3.19
N VAL A 100 8.40 8.65 -3.34
CA VAL A 100 9.22 7.90 -4.29
C VAL A 100 8.36 6.88 -4.99
N LEU A 101 8.45 6.80 -6.32
CA LEU A 101 7.68 5.87 -7.14
C LEU A 101 8.56 5.25 -8.22
N ALA A 102 8.83 3.95 -8.11
CA ALA A 102 9.50 3.20 -9.17
C ALA A 102 8.51 2.89 -10.30
N VAL A 103 8.93 3.16 -11.54
CA VAL A 103 8.18 2.81 -12.75
C VAL A 103 9.06 1.93 -13.62
N PRO A 104 9.06 0.61 -13.40
CA PRO A 104 9.97 -0.32 -14.07
C PRO A 104 9.91 -0.28 -15.59
N ALA A 105 8.74 0.05 -16.16
CA ALA A 105 8.57 0.17 -17.62
C ALA A 105 9.38 1.33 -18.24
N LEU A 106 9.80 2.29 -17.41
CA LEU A 106 10.60 3.44 -17.84
C LEU A 106 12.08 3.33 -17.41
N ASP A 107 12.44 2.34 -16.58
CA ASP A 107 13.73 2.24 -15.87
C ASP A 107 14.00 3.49 -15.00
N GLU A 108 12.95 4.08 -14.43
CA GLU A 108 13.00 5.33 -13.69
C GLU A 108 12.31 5.25 -12.33
N VAL A 109 12.85 6.01 -11.39
CA VAL A 109 12.21 6.34 -10.10
C VAL A 109 11.92 7.83 -10.09
N PHE A 110 10.68 8.17 -9.80
CA PHE A 110 10.25 9.53 -9.59
C PHE A 110 10.32 9.85 -8.10
N ALA A 111 10.83 11.04 -7.76
CA ALA A 111 10.98 11.49 -6.38
C ALA A 111 10.56 12.95 -6.23
N THR A 112 9.74 13.24 -5.25
CA THR A 112 9.32 14.63 -4.95
C THR A 112 10.36 15.32 -4.06
N ALA A 113 11.01 16.34 -4.57
CA ALA A 113 11.91 17.23 -3.82
C ALA A 113 11.07 18.38 -3.24
N THR A 114 10.39 18.11 -2.14
CA THR A 114 9.33 18.94 -1.58
C THR A 114 9.83 20.33 -1.17
N ASP A 115 11.03 20.44 -0.60
CA ASP A 115 11.62 21.73 -0.24
C ASP A 115 11.93 22.63 -1.45
N ARG A 116 11.91 22.06 -2.67
CA ARG A 116 12.11 22.81 -3.93
C ARG A 116 10.86 22.88 -4.79
N ASN A 117 9.76 22.27 -4.38
CA ASN A 117 8.54 22.14 -5.19
C ASN A 117 8.86 21.55 -6.58
N ARG A 118 9.58 20.43 -6.62
CA ARG A 118 10.02 19.79 -7.85
C ARG A 118 9.82 18.28 -7.81
N LEU A 119 9.69 17.74 -9.00
CA LEU A 119 9.89 16.32 -9.29
C LEU A 119 11.32 16.13 -9.75
N GLU A 120 12.00 15.13 -9.18
CA GLU A 120 13.28 14.64 -9.68
C GLU A 120 13.09 13.25 -10.30
N VAL A 121 13.68 13.05 -11.49
CA VAL A 121 13.63 11.77 -12.22
C VAL A 121 14.99 11.09 -12.07
N ILE A 122 15.00 9.92 -11.48
CA ILE A 122 16.18 9.14 -11.15
C ILE A 122 16.26 7.92 -12.08
N SER A 123 17.39 7.73 -12.76
CA SER A 123 17.62 6.51 -13.53
C SER A 123 17.92 5.33 -12.61
N GLU A 124 17.20 4.23 -12.74
CA GLU A 124 17.45 2.98 -11.99
C GLU A 124 18.75 2.29 -12.41
N ARG A 125 19.31 2.64 -13.58
CA ARG A 125 20.56 2.05 -14.09
C ARG A 125 21.79 2.73 -13.50
N THR A 126 21.72 4.04 -13.32
CA THR A 126 22.87 4.85 -12.91
C THR A 126 22.77 5.38 -11.50
N PHE A 127 21.59 5.30 -10.88
CA PHE A 127 21.27 5.90 -9.58
C PHE A 127 21.60 7.40 -9.53
N ARG A 128 21.27 8.11 -10.60
CA ARG A 128 21.48 9.54 -10.73
C ARG A 128 20.21 10.24 -11.15
N VAL A 129 20.03 11.46 -10.70
CA VAL A 129 19.00 12.37 -11.23
C VAL A 129 19.36 12.66 -12.69
N VAL A 130 18.43 12.41 -13.61
CA VAL A 130 18.59 12.56 -15.06
C VAL A 130 17.69 13.64 -15.64
N ALA A 131 16.61 13.99 -14.95
CA ALA A 131 15.70 15.06 -15.33
C ALA A 131 15.01 15.63 -14.09
N SER A 132 14.36 16.79 -14.26
CA SER A 132 13.59 17.44 -13.21
C SER A 132 12.45 18.24 -13.83
N ALA A 133 11.30 18.29 -13.16
CA ALA A 133 10.14 19.07 -13.55
C ALA A 133 9.62 19.93 -12.39
N PRO A 134 8.98 21.08 -12.66
CA PRO A 134 8.31 21.84 -11.60
C PRO A 134 7.06 21.08 -11.12
N ALA A 135 6.88 20.97 -9.82
CA ALA A 135 5.67 20.51 -9.15
C ALA A 135 4.90 21.70 -8.52
N GLY A 136 3.83 21.43 -7.80
CA GLY A 136 3.12 22.43 -7.00
C GLY A 136 3.76 22.64 -5.62
N VAL A 137 2.99 23.22 -4.69
CA VAL A 137 3.48 23.52 -3.34
C VAL A 137 3.36 22.28 -2.47
N TYR A 138 4.48 21.86 -1.90
CA TYR A 138 4.59 20.67 -1.06
C TYR A 138 4.20 19.38 -1.81
N PRO A 139 4.93 19.00 -2.89
CA PRO A 139 4.66 17.77 -3.61
C PRO A 139 5.01 16.55 -2.73
N ASP A 140 4.09 15.59 -2.66
CA ASP A 140 4.17 14.42 -1.79
C ASP A 140 3.97 13.12 -2.58
N GLY A 141 2.81 12.45 -2.46
CA GLY A 141 2.51 11.20 -3.13
C GLY A 141 2.40 11.31 -4.65
N MET A 142 2.49 10.16 -5.34
CA MET A 142 2.47 10.12 -6.80
C MET A 142 1.78 8.87 -7.34
N ALA A 143 1.15 9.02 -8.51
CA ALA A 143 0.61 7.90 -9.29
C ALA A 143 1.00 8.03 -10.77
N TYR A 144 1.33 6.90 -11.41
CA TYR A 144 1.64 6.85 -12.83
C TYR A 144 0.49 6.25 -13.63
N ALA A 145 0.02 6.95 -14.65
CA ALA A 145 -0.99 6.50 -15.61
C ALA A 145 -0.31 6.03 -16.91
N PRO A 146 -0.04 4.72 -17.09
CA PRO A 146 0.78 4.22 -18.20
C PRO A 146 0.17 4.48 -19.59
N ASP A 147 -1.15 4.41 -19.72
CA ASP A 147 -1.83 4.62 -21.00
C ASP A 147 -1.76 6.08 -21.48
N ALA A 148 -1.61 7.02 -20.57
CA ALA A 148 -1.45 8.45 -20.85
C ALA A 148 0.01 8.88 -20.90
N HIS A 149 0.93 8.09 -20.32
CA HIS A 149 2.32 8.45 -20.03
C HIS A 149 2.43 9.67 -19.12
N GLU A 150 1.56 9.74 -18.14
CA GLU A 150 1.45 10.87 -17.22
C GLU A 150 1.68 10.43 -15.78
N LEU A 151 2.43 11.25 -15.07
CA LEU A 151 2.64 11.15 -13.63
C LEU A 151 1.79 12.24 -12.96
N PHE A 152 0.99 11.82 -11.98
CA PHE A 152 0.20 12.69 -11.13
C PHE A 152 0.91 12.84 -9.80
N ILE A 153 1.04 14.07 -9.33
CA ILE A 153 1.77 14.43 -8.11
C ILE A 153 0.81 15.18 -7.20
N SER A 154 0.59 14.65 -6.02
CA SER A 154 -0.22 15.28 -4.99
C SER A 154 0.58 16.44 -4.36
N ASP A 155 0.17 17.66 -4.63
CA ASP A 155 0.76 18.87 -4.04
C ASP A 155 -0.05 19.24 -2.79
N GLU A 156 0.31 18.69 -1.66
CA GLU A 156 -0.50 18.71 -0.43
C GLU A 156 -0.91 20.12 -0.03
N ALA A 157 0.05 20.98 0.32
CA ALA A 157 -0.24 22.36 0.72
C ALA A 157 -0.69 23.25 -0.46
N GLY A 158 -0.39 22.82 -1.70
CA GLY A 158 -0.87 23.47 -2.92
C GLY A 158 -2.32 23.22 -3.22
N GLN A 159 -2.91 22.17 -2.63
CA GLN A 159 -4.29 21.72 -2.89
C GLN A 159 -4.54 21.43 -4.36
N THR A 160 -3.52 20.87 -5.03
CA THR A 160 -3.54 20.59 -6.47
C THR A 160 -2.95 19.20 -6.77
N GLU A 161 -3.31 18.66 -7.95
CA GLU A 161 -2.53 17.60 -8.59
C GLU A 161 -1.73 18.23 -9.73
N THR A 162 -0.41 18.12 -9.68
CA THR A 162 0.47 18.45 -10.83
C THR A 162 0.57 17.25 -11.75
N VAL A 163 0.38 17.46 -13.05
CA VAL A 163 0.51 16.41 -14.07
C VAL A 163 1.77 16.65 -14.90
N VAL A 164 2.61 15.62 -14.96
CA VAL A 164 3.88 15.64 -15.73
C VAL A 164 3.81 14.57 -16.83
N ASP A 165 4.07 14.97 -18.07
CA ASP A 165 4.30 14.03 -19.18
C ASP A 165 5.68 13.37 -19.02
N THR A 166 5.71 12.03 -18.87
CA THR A 166 6.94 11.29 -18.56
C THR A 166 7.88 11.10 -19.76
N ARG A 167 7.45 11.39 -20.98
CA ARG A 167 8.32 11.35 -22.16
C ARG A 167 9.15 12.61 -22.31
N SER A 168 8.59 13.73 -21.90
CA SER A 168 9.24 15.05 -22.00
C SER A 168 9.74 15.58 -20.66
N ASN A 169 9.33 14.98 -19.55
CA ASN A 169 9.56 15.44 -18.19
C ASN A 169 9.09 16.92 -17.99
N ARG A 170 7.93 17.24 -18.55
CA ARG A 170 7.35 18.59 -18.48
C ARG A 170 6.00 18.56 -17.78
N ARG A 171 5.77 19.53 -16.90
CA ARG A 171 4.44 19.77 -16.36
C ARG A 171 3.50 20.20 -17.48
N ILE A 172 2.39 19.48 -17.64
CA ILE A 172 1.39 19.72 -18.69
C ILE A 172 0.06 20.22 -18.15
N ALA A 173 -0.25 19.93 -16.87
CA ALA A 173 -1.47 20.41 -16.22
C ALA A 173 -1.26 20.63 -14.73
N THR A 174 -2.17 21.37 -14.13
CA THR A 174 -2.37 21.51 -12.69
C THR A 174 -3.87 21.47 -12.43
N ILE A 175 -4.33 20.57 -11.58
CA ILE A 175 -5.74 20.31 -11.30
C ILE A 175 -6.03 20.78 -9.88
N ALA A 176 -6.94 21.75 -9.72
CA ALA A 176 -7.34 22.22 -8.40
C ALA A 176 -8.22 21.18 -7.70
N MET A 177 -7.80 20.73 -6.54
CA MET A 177 -8.50 19.70 -5.76
C MET A 177 -9.48 20.31 -4.74
N GLY A 178 -9.21 21.54 -4.29
CA GLY A 178 -10.08 22.30 -3.39
C GLY A 178 -9.94 21.93 -1.91
N GLY A 179 -8.90 21.23 -1.56
CA GLY A 179 -8.47 20.85 -0.22
C GLY A 179 -7.08 20.24 -0.28
N GLU A 180 -6.41 20.06 0.84
CA GLU A 180 -5.13 19.39 0.93
C GLU A 180 -5.26 17.95 0.42
N VAL A 181 -4.29 17.51 -0.38
CA VAL A 181 -4.28 16.19 -1.01
C VAL A 181 -3.27 15.30 -0.28
N GLY A 182 -3.64 14.08 0.02
CA GLY A 182 -2.75 13.10 0.63
C GLY A 182 -2.00 12.30 -0.44
N ASN A 183 -2.58 11.21 -0.90
CA ASN A 183 -1.92 10.28 -1.82
C ASN A 183 -2.78 10.05 -3.08
N SER A 184 -2.12 9.66 -4.15
CA SER A 184 -2.75 9.30 -5.44
C SER A 184 -2.49 7.85 -5.79
N GLN A 185 -3.45 7.18 -6.42
CA GLN A 185 -3.32 5.82 -6.93
C GLN A 185 -3.94 5.69 -8.32
N TYR A 186 -3.24 5.02 -9.24
CA TYR A 186 -3.81 4.66 -10.54
C TYR A 186 -4.60 3.36 -10.43
N ASP A 187 -5.88 3.39 -10.82
CA ASP A 187 -6.70 2.19 -10.97
C ASP A 187 -6.66 1.70 -12.43
N PRO A 188 -5.95 0.61 -12.74
CA PRO A 188 -5.82 0.11 -14.11
C PRO A 188 -7.13 -0.46 -14.68
N VAL A 189 -8.13 -0.75 -13.84
CA VAL A 189 -9.42 -1.27 -14.28
C VAL A 189 -10.34 -0.16 -14.76
N SER A 190 -10.49 0.90 -13.98
CA SER A 190 -11.27 2.07 -14.38
C SER A 190 -10.48 3.06 -15.22
N ARG A 191 -9.14 2.93 -15.26
CA ARG A 191 -8.20 3.87 -15.89
C ARG A 191 -8.36 5.29 -15.34
N ARG A 192 -8.47 5.40 -14.03
CA ARG A 192 -8.61 6.66 -13.29
C ARG A 192 -7.48 6.80 -12.29
N ILE A 193 -7.12 8.04 -12.02
CA ILE A 193 -6.37 8.38 -10.82
C ILE A 193 -7.40 8.60 -9.71
N LEU A 194 -7.20 7.94 -8.59
CA LEU A 194 -7.95 8.17 -7.36
C LEU A 194 -7.05 8.93 -6.41
N VAL A 195 -7.55 10.02 -5.86
CA VAL A 195 -6.82 10.94 -4.98
C VAL A 195 -7.63 11.13 -3.72
N ASP A 196 -7.05 10.96 -2.56
CA ASP A 196 -7.65 11.40 -1.31
C ASP A 196 -7.44 12.90 -1.12
N VAL A 197 -8.50 13.59 -0.72
CA VAL A 197 -8.49 15.03 -0.40
C VAL A 197 -8.78 15.17 1.09
N GLN A 198 -7.73 15.06 1.88
CA GLN A 198 -7.77 14.82 3.32
C GLN A 198 -8.59 15.85 4.10
N THR A 199 -8.45 17.14 3.85
CA THR A 199 -9.22 18.19 4.54
C THR A 199 -10.69 18.26 4.11
N ARG A 200 -11.13 17.36 3.22
CA ARG A 200 -12.53 17.28 2.74
C ARG A 200 -13.19 15.93 3.03
N ASP A 201 -12.44 14.95 3.51
CA ASP A 201 -12.89 13.57 3.68
C ASP A 201 -13.53 13.04 2.38
N GLU A 202 -12.82 13.12 1.27
CA GLU A 202 -13.34 12.68 -0.03
C GLU A 202 -12.25 12.06 -0.92
N ILE A 203 -12.64 11.06 -1.70
CA ILE A 203 -11.83 10.51 -2.78
C ILE A 203 -12.28 11.13 -4.10
N VAL A 204 -11.35 11.64 -4.87
CA VAL A 204 -11.57 12.26 -6.18
C VAL A 204 -11.07 11.34 -7.29
N ALA A 205 -11.87 11.15 -8.33
CA ALA A 205 -11.46 10.43 -9.53
C ALA A 205 -11.13 11.41 -10.66
N ILE A 206 -9.93 11.28 -11.24
CA ILE A 206 -9.44 12.06 -12.38
C ILE A 206 -9.34 11.16 -13.61
N ASP A 207 -9.75 11.66 -14.77
CA ASP A 207 -9.48 11.03 -16.05
C ASP A 207 -8.13 11.49 -16.62
N PRO A 208 -7.11 10.60 -16.71
CA PRO A 208 -5.80 10.98 -17.25
C PRO A 208 -5.81 11.42 -18.71
N ARG A 209 -6.85 11.12 -19.48
CA ARG A 209 -6.94 11.54 -20.88
C ARG A 209 -7.31 13.01 -21.07
N SER A 210 -8.01 13.56 -20.10
CA SER A 210 -8.50 14.94 -20.14
C SER A 210 -7.91 15.80 -19.01
N ASN A 211 -7.22 15.17 -18.07
CA ASN A 211 -6.72 15.80 -16.85
C ASN A 211 -7.83 16.54 -16.09
N ALA A 212 -9.02 15.94 -16.07
CA ALA A 212 -10.20 16.52 -15.46
C ALA A 212 -10.76 15.63 -14.34
N ILE A 213 -11.25 16.25 -13.28
CA ILE A 213 -12.02 15.57 -12.25
C ILE A 213 -13.34 15.09 -12.87
N VAL A 214 -13.59 13.78 -12.77
CA VAL A 214 -14.82 13.16 -13.28
C VAL A 214 -15.82 12.81 -12.20
N GLN A 215 -15.36 12.63 -10.96
CA GLN A 215 -16.21 12.28 -9.83
C GLN A 215 -15.56 12.65 -8.50
N ARG A 216 -16.39 12.94 -7.50
CA ARG A 216 -16.01 13.13 -6.09
C ARG A 216 -16.87 12.21 -5.23
N TYR A 217 -16.25 11.51 -4.30
CA TYR A 217 -16.89 10.54 -3.42
C TYR A 217 -16.63 10.92 -1.96
N ARG A 218 -17.63 11.43 -1.30
CA ARG A 218 -17.52 11.79 0.11
C ARG A 218 -17.41 10.53 0.97
N LEU A 219 -16.44 10.53 1.87
CA LEU A 219 -16.29 9.48 2.87
C LEU A 219 -17.26 9.71 4.04
N PRO A 220 -17.63 8.65 4.78
CA PRO A 220 -18.50 8.80 5.93
C PRO A 220 -17.77 9.51 7.07
N ALA A 221 -18.50 10.14 7.97
CA ALA A 221 -17.98 10.83 9.16
C ALA A 221 -17.18 9.93 10.14
N THR A 222 -17.07 8.64 9.85
CA THR A 222 -16.19 7.70 10.56
C THR A 222 -14.74 7.79 10.10
N CYS A 223 -14.46 8.45 8.98
CA CYS A 223 -13.15 8.90 8.54
C CYS A 223 -13.01 10.39 8.86
N ASN A 224 -11.85 10.77 9.32
CA ASN A 224 -11.45 12.16 9.47
C ASN A 224 -10.02 12.25 8.99
N ASP A 225 -9.76 13.14 8.06
CA ASP A 225 -8.45 13.31 7.44
C ASP A 225 -7.99 12.03 6.71
N ASP A 226 -8.56 11.74 5.53
CA ASP A 226 -8.15 10.61 4.70
C ASP A 226 -6.81 10.93 4.02
N HIS A 227 -5.72 10.47 4.62
CA HIS A 227 -4.36 10.80 4.22
C HIS A 227 -3.73 9.79 3.27
N SER A 228 -4.06 8.51 3.40
CA SER A 228 -3.43 7.46 2.59
C SER A 228 -4.43 6.54 1.91
N LEU A 229 -4.18 6.29 0.63
CA LEU A 229 -4.97 5.43 -0.24
C LEU A 229 -4.09 4.34 -0.85
N LEU A 230 -4.51 3.07 -0.74
CA LEU A 230 -3.86 1.94 -1.40
C LEU A 230 -4.89 1.06 -2.10
N LEU A 231 -4.64 0.69 -3.36
CA LEU A 231 -5.55 -0.11 -4.18
C LEU A 231 -5.14 -1.58 -4.25
N ASP A 232 -6.10 -2.48 -4.02
CA ASP A 232 -6.08 -3.85 -4.54
C ASP A 232 -6.99 -3.88 -5.79
N ALA A 233 -6.44 -3.45 -6.91
CA ALA A 233 -7.19 -3.29 -8.16
C ALA A 233 -7.82 -4.60 -8.66
N PRO A 234 -7.15 -5.78 -8.59
CA PRO A 234 -7.77 -7.06 -8.95
C PRO A 234 -9.00 -7.41 -8.11
N ALA A 235 -8.97 -7.14 -6.80
CA ALA A 235 -10.11 -7.38 -5.91
C ALA A 235 -11.16 -6.27 -5.98
N ARG A 236 -10.87 -5.16 -6.65
CA ARG A 236 -11.70 -3.94 -6.69
C ARG A 236 -11.92 -3.37 -5.28
N LEU A 237 -10.86 -3.30 -4.48
CA LEU A 237 -10.86 -2.79 -3.12
C LEU A 237 -9.85 -1.66 -2.97
N ALA A 238 -10.16 -0.73 -2.08
CA ALA A 238 -9.24 0.27 -1.58
C ALA A 238 -9.14 0.18 -0.06
N PHE A 239 -7.95 0.46 0.44
CA PHE A 239 -7.67 0.69 1.85
C PHE A 239 -7.43 2.19 2.01
N VAL A 240 -8.16 2.83 2.90
CA VAL A 240 -8.07 4.28 3.15
C VAL A 240 -7.75 4.49 4.61
N ALA A 241 -6.61 5.10 4.88
CA ALA A 241 -6.21 5.46 6.24
C ALA A 241 -6.70 6.87 6.57
N CYS A 242 -7.37 7.00 7.70
CA CYS A 242 -7.90 8.26 8.20
C CYS A 242 -7.03 8.69 9.38
N ASP A 243 -6.14 9.62 9.11
CA ASP A 243 -5.09 10.07 10.02
C ASP A 243 -5.69 10.68 11.27
N GLY A 244 -6.58 11.66 11.13
CA GLY A 244 -7.16 12.45 12.19
C GLY A 244 -7.95 11.66 13.25
N ASN A 245 -8.27 10.37 13.01
CA ASN A 245 -9.01 9.59 13.99
C ASN A 245 -8.60 8.12 14.14
N ALA A 246 -7.42 7.76 13.63
CA ALA A 246 -6.84 6.42 13.73
C ALA A 246 -7.76 5.31 13.19
N ARG A 247 -8.27 5.50 11.97
CA ARG A 247 -9.15 4.55 11.29
C ARG A 247 -8.52 4.06 9.99
N LEU A 248 -9.00 2.89 9.60
CA LEU A 248 -8.77 2.30 8.29
C LEU A 248 -10.13 1.90 7.72
N LEU A 249 -10.45 2.37 6.54
CA LEU A 249 -11.62 1.96 5.79
C LEU A 249 -11.24 0.86 4.78
N LEU A 250 -12.11 -0.11 4.60
CA LEU A 250 -12.12 -0.99 3.44
C LEU A 250 -13.24 -0.55 2.51
N VAL A 251 -12.89 -0.16 1.29
CA VAL A 251 -13.82 0.44 0.32
C VAL A 251 -13.95 -0.45 -0.91
N ASP A 252 -15.18 -0.65 -1.40
CA ASP A 252 -15.44 -1.22 -2.72
C ASP A 252 -15.31 -0.11 -3.77
N VAL A 253 -14.29 -0.17 -4.63
CA VAL A 253 -14.07 0.88 -5.64
C VAL A 253 -14.98 0.79 -6.86
N ARG A 254 -15.93 -0.16 -6.91
CA ARG A 254 -16.94 -0.23 -7.96
C ARG A 254 -18.00 0.83 -7.79
N ASP A 255 -18.37 1.09 -6.55
CA ASP A 255 -19.43 2.02 -6.15
C ASP A 255 -18.99 2.96 -5.00
N MET A 256 -17.71 2.92 -4.64
CA MET A 256 -17.07 3.68 -3.55
C MET A 256 -17.76 3.48 -2.18
N ARG A 257 -18.31 2.29 -1.98
CA ARG A 257 -19.03 1.94 -0.75
C ARG A 257 -18.06 1.44 0.32
N VAL A 258 -18.08 2.04 1.51
CA VAL A 258 -17.34 1.54 2.67
C VAL A 258 -17.92 0.21 3.15
N LEU A 259 -17.09 -0.82 3.17
CA LEU A 259 -17.45 -2.19 3.58
C LEU A 259 -17.24 -2.41 5.07
N SER A 260 -16.20 -1.83 5.63
CA SER A 260 -15.87 -1.93 7.06
C SER A 260 -14.92 -0.84 7.50
N VAL A 261 -14.92 -0.56 8.81
CA VAL A 261 -14.06 0.42 9.48
C VAL A 261 -13.29 -0.28 10.60
N HIS A 262 -11.99 -0.04 10.67
CA HIS A 262 -11.10 -0.68 11.64
C HIS A 262 -10.30 0.37 12.41
N ARG A 263 -9.74 -0.04 13.55
CA ARG A 263 -8.81 0.78 14.34
C ARG A 263 -7.37 0.43 13.99
N THR A 264 -6.51 1.46 13.90
CA THR A 264 -5.07 1.37 13.64
C THR A 264 -4.25 1.92 14.82
N GLY A 265 -2.96 2.16 14.62
CA GLY A 265 -2.19 3.11 15.41
C GLY A 265 -2.74 4.52 15.22
N ARG A 266 -2.36 5.47 16.08
CA ARG A 266 -2.69 6.88 15.84
C ARG A 266 -1.86 7.38 14.66
N ASP A 267 -2.43 8.29 13.93
CA ASP A 267 -1.83 8.94 12.79
C ASP A 267 -1.32 7.87 11.77
N PRO A 268 -2.27 7.02 11.19
CA PRO A 268 -1.91 6.00 10.21
C PRO A 268 -1.53 6.65 8.88
N ASP A 269 -0.35 6.32 8.40
CA ASP A 269 0.25 6.97 7.25
C ASP A 269 0.47 5.97 6.10
N VAL A 270 1.60 5.28 6.01
CA VAL A 270 1.90 4.46 4.85
C VAL A 270 1.28 3.06 4.95
N LEU A 271 0.70 2.63 3.84
CA LEU A 271 0.07 1.33 3.66
C LEU A 271 0.90 0.44 2.72
N ALA A 272 1.03 -0.85 3.04
CA ALA A 272 1.60 -1.83 2.13
C ALA A 272 0.75 -3.12 2.13
N PHE A 273 0.47 -3.66 0.94
CA PHE A 273 -0.33 -4.88 0.79
C PHE A 273 0.46 -6.00 0.14
N ASP A 274 0.45 -7.16 0.76
CA ASP A 274 0.99 -8.40 0.22
C ASP A 274 -0.15 -9.24 -0.39
N PRO A 275 -0.32 -9.26 -1.70
CA PRO A 275 -1.39 -10.01 -2.35
C PRO A 275 -1.19 -11.53 -2.25
N GLY A 276 0.05 -12.02 -2.07
CA GLY A 276 0.34 -13.43 -1.90
C GLY A 276 -0.16 -14.00 -0.58
N LEU A 277 -0.01 -13.22 0.49
CA LEU A 277 -0.48 -13.57 1.83
C LEU A 277 -1.80 -12.91 2.21
N GLN A 278 -2.34 -12.06 1.34
CA GLN A 278 -3.53 -11.24 1.62
C GLN A 278 -3.38 -10.46 2.94
N ARG A 279 -2.19 -9.84 3.14
CA ARG A 279 -1.87 -9.08 4.34
C ARG A 279 -1.69 -7.60 4.04
N LEU A 280 -2.40 -6.80 4.80
CA LEU A 280 -2.24 -5.36 4.81
C LEU A 280 -1.45 -4.95 6.05
N TYR A 281 -0.42 -4.16 5.83
CA TYR A 281 0.40 -3.52 6.85
C TYR A 281 0.06 -2.04 6.86
N VAL A 282 -0.26 -1.52 8.05
CA VAL A 282 -0.56 -0.11 8.28
C VAL A 282 0.47 0.42 9.24
N ALA A 283 1.36 1.24 8.76
CA ALA A 283 2.35 1.94 9.57
C ALA A 283 1.78 3.30 10.01
N SER A 284 2.09 3.71 11.22
CA SER A 284 1.51 4.92 11.84
C SER A 284 2.59 5.77 12.47
N GLU A 285 2.47 7.09 12.45
CA GLU A 285 3.43 8.03 13.07
C GLU A 285 3.60 7.80 14.57
N SER A 286 2.56 7.29 15.24
CA SER A 286 2.69 6.82 16.63
C SER A 286 3.71 5.69 16.83
N GLY A 287 4.35 5.20 15.76
CA GLY A 287 5.27 4.06 15.78
C GLY A 287 4.58 2.70 15.86
N VAL A 288 3.26 2.67 15.80
CA VAL A 288 2.46 1.43 15.86
C VAL A 288 2.22 0.90 14.46
N VAL A 289 2.62 -0.35 14.24
CA VAL A 289 2.28 -1.11 13.04
C VAL A 289 1.07 -1.99 13.33
N THR A 290 0.04 -1.92 12.47
CA THR A 290 -1.16 -2.75 12.55
C THR A 290 -1.21 -3.68 11.34
N VAL A 291 -1.46 -4.98 11.55
CA VAL A 291 -1.49 -5.96 10.47
C VAL A 291 -2.88 -6.58 10.38
N PHE A 292 -3.43 -6.57 9.18
CA PHE A 292 -4.72 -7.19 8.85
C PHE A 292 -4.54 -8.33 7.85
N HIS A 293 -5.48 -9.26 7.83
CA HIS A 293 -5.66 -10.27 6.81
C HIS A 293 -6.95 -9.98 6.04
N LEU A 294 -6.84 -9.87 4.73
CA LEU A 294 -7.97 -9.73 3.83
C LEU A 294 -8.53 -11.11 3.50
N GLN A 295 -9.76 -11.38 3.91
CA GLN A 295 -10.49 -12.61 3.63
C GLN A 295 -11.69 -12.31 2.74
N GLY A 296 -11.50 -12.47 1.43
CA GLY A 296 -12.48 -12.00 0.45
C GLY A 296 -12.66 -10.49 0.53
N ARG A 297 -13.78 -10.05 1.08
CA ARG A 297 -14.11 -8.61 1.22
C ARG A 297 -14.22 -8.19 2.69
N ARG A 298 -13.43 -8.79 3.57
CA ARG A 298 -13.42 -8.51 5.01
C ARG A 298 -11.99 -8.45 5.52
N LEU A 299 -11.68 -7.44 6.32
CA LEU A 299 -10.42 -7.35 7.04
C LEU A 299 -10.58 -7.98 8.42
N ARG A 300 -9.61 -8.82 8.80
CA ARG A 300 -9.46 -9.37 10.14
C ARG A 300 -8.13 -8.91 10.73
N LEU A 301 -8.18 -8.29 11.90
CA LEU A 301 -6.97 -7.92 12.63
C LEU A 301 -6.14 -9.18 12.97
N LEU A 302 -4.87 -9.20 12.56
CA LEU A 302 -3.91 -10.22 12.95
C LEU A 302 -3.13 -9.85 14.20
N GLY A 303 -2.86 -8.57 14.38
CA GLY A 303 -2.14 -8.04 15.53
C GLY A 303 -1.61 -6.65 15.28
N ARG A 304 -1.10 -6.03 16.34
CA ARG A 304 -0.44 -4.73 16.27
C ARG A 304 0.61 -4.60 17.38
N GLY A 305 1.57 -3.71 17.19
CA GLY A 305 2.59 -3.43 18.18
C GLY A 305 3.39 -2.19 17.83
N HIS A 306 3.98 -1.57 18.84
CA HIS A 306 4.93 -0.49 18.65
C HIS A 306 6.24 -1.05 18.12
N LEU A 307 6.73 -0.51 17.01
CA LEU A 307 7.95 -0.98 16.36
C LEU A 307 9.15 -0.08 16.71
N ALA A 308 8.99 1.21 16.52
CA ALA A 308 9.96 2.25 16.87
C ALA A 308 9.25 3.60 16.86
N TYR A 309 9.90 4.65 17.36
CA TYR A 309 9.40 6.02 17.27
C TYR A 309 9.24 6.43 15.81
N GLU A 310 8.08 6.96 15.44
CA GLU A 310 7.70 7.36 14.07
C GLU A 310 8.01 6.29 13.00
N ALA A 311 7.68 5.04 13.27
CA ALA A 311 7.80 3.96 12.29
C ALA A 311 6.56 3.96 11.35
N HIS A 312 6.37 5.04 10.58
CA HIS A 312 5.20 5.27 9.75
C HIS A 312 5.38 4.83 8.29
N SER A 313 6.60 4.50 7.87
CA SER A 313 6.91 4.04 6.51
C SER A 313 7.01 2.53 6.44
N VAL A 314 6.47 1.90 5.39
CA VAL A 314 6.48 0.45 5.18
C VAL A 314 6.44 0.09 3.70
N ALA A 315 7.21 -0.93 3.31
CA ALA A 315 7.09 -1.59 2.01
C ALA A 315 7.06 -3.11 2.19
N VAL A 316 6.47 -3.84 1.25
CA VAL A 316 6.44 -5.30 1.26
C VAL A 316 6.84 -5.86 -0.11
N ASP A 317 7.74 -6.86 -0.11
CA ASP A 317 8.07 -7.62 -1.31
C ASP A 317 7.16 -8.85 -1.41
N PRO A 318 6.20 -8.88 -2.34
CA PRO A 318 5.23 -9.97 -2.44
C PRO A 318 5.85 -11.31 -2.90
N ARG A 319 7.10 -11.30 -3.37
CA ARG A 319 7.80 -12.53 -3.77
C ARG A 319 8.40 -13.27 -2.58
N THR A 320 8.91 -12.53 -1.60
CA THR A 320 9.59 -13.08 -0.42
C THR A 320 8.77 -12.92 0.85
N HIS A 321 7.68 -12.14 0.80
CA HIS A 321 6.84 -11.77 1.92
C HIS A 321 7.61 -11.01 3.02
N ARG A 322 8.77 -10.41 2.67
CA ARG A 322 9.54 -9.57 3.57
C ARG A 322 8.94 -8.18 3.63
N VAL A 323 8.91 -7.64 4.82
CA VAL A 323 8.37 -6.32 5.13
C VAL A 323 9.52 -5.44 5.58
N TYR A 324 9.64 -4.28 4.99
CA TYR A 324 10.74 -3.34 5.15
C TYR A 324 10.24 -2.09 5.86
N PHE A 325 10.89 -1.76 6.97
CA PHE A 325 10.58 -0.59 7.78
C PHE A 325 11.81 0.31 7.88
N PRO A 326 11.86 1.44 7.16
CA PRO A 326 12.83 2.49 7.44
C PRO A 326 12.51 3.10 8.80
N LEU A 327 13.47 3.03 9.72
CA LEU A 327 13.31 3.53 11.09
C LEU A 327 14.29 4.67 11.32
N GLN A 328 13.78 5.83 11.71
CA GLN A 328 14.59 7.04 11.76
C GLN A 328 15.66 7.02 12.84
N ASN A 329 15.42 6.34 13.98
CA ASN A 329 16.38 6.33 15.08
C ASN A 329 16.32 5.01 15.85
N VAL A 330 17.30 4.15 15.61
CA VAL A 330 17.56 2.95 16.40
C VAL A 330 19.00 3.03 16.89
N GLY A 331 19.16 3.29 18.18
CA GLY A 331 20.50 3.44 18.78
C GLY A 331 21.32 4.60 18.19
N GLY A 332 20.68 5.72 17.82
CA GLY A 332 21.33 6.90 17.26
C GLY A 332 21.57 6.85 15.76
N ARG A 333 20.93 5.94 15.02
CA ARG A 333 21.11 5.77 13.56
C ARG A 333 19.78 5.52 12.86
N GLY A 334 19.67 6.00 11.62
CA GLY A 334 18.66 5.55 10.67
C GLY A 334 18.99 4.11 10.24
N VAL A 335 17.98 3.22 10.22
CA VAL A 335 18.15 1.84 9.81
C VAL A 335 16.99 1.34 8.98
N LEU A 336 17.25 0.36 8.12
CA LEU A 336 16.20 -0.46 7.49
C LEU A 336 16.05 -1.74 8.29
N ARG A 337 14.89 -1.93 8.92
CA ARG A 337 14.52 -3.17 9.59
C ARG A 337 13.77 -4.09 8.64
N ILE A 338 14.25 -5.32 8.50
CA ILE A 338 13.68 -6.33 7.63
C ILE A 338 12.98 -7.38 8.49
N MET A 339 11.69 -7.54 8.26
CA MET A 339 10.85 -8.46 9.03
C MET A 339 10.13 -9.44 8.11
N ALA A 340 9.68 -10.54 8.68
CA ALA A 340 8.82 -11.50 8.00
C ALA A 340 7.66 -11.90 8.92
N PRO A 341 6.52 -12.34 8.34
CA PRO A 341 5.41 -12.89 9.11
C PRO A 341 5.83 -14.06 10.00
N THR A 342 5.31 -14.10 11.23
CA THR A 342 5.60 -15.19 12.20
C THR A 342 4.94 -16.51 11.81
N SER A 343 3.80 -16.47 11.10
CA SER A 343 3.12 -17.63 10.55
C SER A 343 2.85 -17.38 9.07
N LEU A 344 3.55 -18.10 8.21
CA LEU A 344 3.14 -18.26 6.82
C LEU A 344 2.03 -19.32 6.79
N PRO A 345 1.02 -19.24 5.87
CA PRO A 345 0.16 -20.39 5.60
C PRO A 345 1.09 -21.56 5.27
N ALA A 346 0.81 -22.74 5.83
CA ALA A 346 1.49 -23.95 5.39
C ALA A 346 1.38 -23.97 3.85
N THR A 347 2.49 -24.08 3.15
CA THR A 347 2.49 -24.32 1.71
C THR A 347 1.77 -25.64 1.50
N GLY A 348 0.47 -25.56 1.28
CA GLY A 348 -0.34 -26.68 0.89
C GLY A 348 0.20 -27.14 -0.44
N THR A 349 1.04 -28.18 -0.44
CA THR A 349 1.19 -29.04 -1.58
C THR A 349 -0.21 -29.49 -1.94
N ARG A 350 -0.84 -28.83 -2.90
CA ARG A 350 -1.96 -29.43 -3.61
C ARG A 350 -1.36 -30.66 -4.28
N GLY A 351 -1.54 -31.81 -3.63
CA GLY A 351 -1.34 -33.08 -4.29
C GLY A 351 -2.15 -33.04 -5.59
N PRO A 352 -1.67 -33.72 -6.64
CA PRO A 352 -2.42 -33.82 -7.87
C PRO A 352 -3.84 -34.30 -7.54
N PRO A 353 -4.89 -33.78 -8.21
CA PRO A 353 -6.24 -34.22 -7.96
C PRO A 353 -6.27 -35.76 -8.13
N THR A 354 -6.58 -36.46 -7.07
CA THR A 354 -6.87 -37.90 -7.12
C THR A 354 -8.02 -38.06 -8.09
N ALA A 355 -7.72 -38.69 -9.25
CA ALA A 355 -8.71 -39.06 -10.21
C ALA A 355 -9.71 -39.98 -9.50
N SER A 356 -10.90 -39.47 -9.28
CA SER A 356 -12.03 -40.26 -8.75
C SER A 356 -12.31 -41.35 -9.75
N ALA A 357 -12.08 -42.58 -9.34
CA ALA A 357 -12.38 -43.78 -10.13
C ALA A 357 -13.88 -43.82 -10.39
N LEU A 358 -14.26 -43.72 -11.65
CA LEU A 358 -15.60 -44.03 -12.12
C LEU A 358 -15.81 -45.58 -12.04
N PRO A 359 -16.98 -46.05 -11.65
CA PRO A 359 -17.26 -47.49 -11.60
C PRO A 359 -17.30 -48.10 -12.99
N ARG A 360 -16.61 -49.22 -13.18
CA ARG A 360 -16.66 -50.06 -14.36
C ARG A 360 -18.06 -50.73 -14.42
N SER A 361 -18.84 -50.45 -15.46
CA SER A 361 -19.90 -51.32 -15.94
C SER A 361 -19.42 -51.99 -17.22
N GLY A 362 -19.45 -53.32 -17.19
CA GLY A 362 -18.92 -54.16 -18.26
C GLY A 362 -19.93 -54.46 -19.36
N THR A 363 -19.43 -55.28 -20.31
CA THR A 363 -20.05 -55.92 -21.49
C THR A 363 -20.01 -55.08 -22.76
N GLY A 364 -19.36 -55.42 -23.83
CA GLY A 364 -19.11 -56.65 -24.49
C GLY A 364 -19.15 -56.38 -26.01
N HIS A 365 -18.33 -57.10 -26.77
CA HIS A 365 -18.35 -57.26 -28.23
C HIS A 365 -17.54 -56.33 -29.12
N GLY A 366 -16.49 -56.92 -29.68
CA GLY A 366 -15.57 -56.45 -30.70
C GLY A 366 -16.14 -56.56 -32.14
N PRO A 367 -15.32 -56.82 -33.20
CA PRO A 367 -14.45 -55.82 -33.81
C PRO A 367 -14.80 -55.59 -35.29
N ARG A 368 -14.32 -54.54 -35.96
CA ARG A 368 -14.00 -54.53 -37.41
C ARG A 368 -13.16 -53.25 -37.78
N ARG A 369 -11.97 -53.54 -38.21
CA ARG A 369 -11.16 -53.14 -39.40
C ARG A 369 -11.69 -51.97 -40.23
N GLY A 370 -10.77 -51.08 -40.59
CA GLY A 370 -10.86 -50.15 -41.72
C GLY A 370 -9.67 -49.17 -41.76
N GLU A 371 -8.58 -49.65 -42.38
CA GLU A 371 -7.47 -48.85 -42.89
C GLU A 371 -7.98 -47.81 -43.90
N ARG A 372 -7.40 -46.62 -43.91
CA ARG A 372 -6.79 -46.03 -45.13
C ARG A 372 -6.02 -44.75 -44.84
N GLN A 373 -4.79 -44.87 -45.23
CA GLN A 373 -3.82 -43.85 -45.56
C GLN A 373 -4.35 -42.79 -46.56
N ALA A 374 -3.81 -41.58 -46.51
CA ALA A 374 -3.06 -40.94 -47.62
C ALA A 374 -2.79 -39.47 -47.31
N ARG A 375 -1.51 -39.11 -47.17
CA ARG A 375 -0.67 -38.27 -48.06
C ARG A 375 -1.07 -36.78 -48.10
N ALA A 376 -0.27 -35.88 -47.52
CA ALA A 376 0.93 -35.16 -47.99
C ALA A 376 0.79 -34.42 -49.32
N ARG A 377 1.05 -33.16 -49.30
CA ARG A 377 1.73 -32.21 -50.25
C ARG A 377 1.39 -30.81 -49.75
N GLY A 378 2.24 -29.80 -49.51
CA GLY A 378 3.53 -29.50 -50.11
C GLY A 378 3.44 -28.13 -50.77
N ASN A 379 4.32 -27.23 -50.37
CA ASN A 379 4.81 -26.04 -51.10
C ASN A 379 3.79 -24.89 -51.35
N ASP A 380 4.08 -23.64 -51.15
CA ASP A 380 5.16 -22.90 -51.78
C ASP A 380 5.40 -21.49 -51.15
N ARG A 381 6.63 -21.10 -51.23
CA ARG A 381 7.19 -19.79 -50.93
C ARG A 381 6.69 -18.72 -51.90
N ARG A 382 6.48 -17.50 -51.44
CA ARG A 382 6.91 -16.31 -52.22
C ARG A 382 7.18 -15.12 -51.28
N SER A 383 8.42 -14.80 -51.21
CA SER A 383 9.03 -13.52 -50.85
C SER A 383 8.81 -12.48 -51.97
N LEU A 384 8.53 -11.24 -51.62
CA LEU A 384 8.84 -10.08 -52.47
C LEU A 384 9.23 -8.87 -51.59
N PRO A 385 10.04 -7.94 -52.15
CA PRO A 385 11.04 -7.18 -51.41
C PRO A 385 10.62 -5.73 -51.07
N PRO A 386 11.52 -4.93 -50.46
CA PRO A 386 11.21 -3.62 -49.91
C PRO A 386 11.31 -2.51 -50.96
N THR A 387 10.45 -1.50 -50.88
CA THR A 387 10.58 -0.27 -51.63
C THR A 387 11.07 0.86 -50.72
N ALA A 388 12.04 1.57 -51.31
CA ALA A 388 12.83 2.64 -50.73
C ALA A 388 12.11 4.00 -50.72
N VAL A 389 12.55 4.80 -49.80
CA VAL A 389 12.65 6.25 -49.59
C VAL A 389 12.41 7.16 -50.81
N PRO A 390 11.86 8.41 -50.61
CA PRO A 390 12.85 9.47 -50.73
C PRO A 390 12.80 10.55 -49.62
N ALA A 391 14.00 10.99 -49.29
CA ALA A 391 14.30 12.17 -48.51
C ALA A 391 13.90 13.47 -49.28
N HIS A 392 13.39 14.46 -48.56
CA HIS A 392 13.46 15.83 -49.03
C HIS A 392 14.20 16.72 -48.00
N ARG A 393 15.23 17.35 -48.54
CA ARG A 393 16.15 18.29 -47.91
C ARG A 393 15.55 19.71 -48.01
N ALA A 394 15.88 20.48 -46.96
CA ALA A 394 16.26 21.91 -46.97
C ALA A 394 15.17 22.96 -47.29
N ALA A 395 15.05 23.97 -46.45
CA ALA A 395 15.90 25.17 -46.59
C ALA A 395 15.75 26.08 -45.37
N VAL A 396 16.91 26.60 -44.97
CA VAL A 396 17.18 27.76 -44.11
C VAL A 396 16.71 29.01 -44.84
N THR A 397 16.10 29.97 -44.13
CA THR A 397 16.49 31.39 -44.20
C THR A 397 15.73 32.22 -43.16
N SER A 398 16.56 33.05 -42.50
CA SER A 398 16.49 34.31 -41.74
C SER A 398 15.64 34.35 -40.48
#